data_504a1c7cfc05ed5bf5dd890bfd3ad338
#
_entry.id   504a1c7cfc05ed5bf5dd890bfd3ad338
#
_cell.length_a   1.000
_cell.length_b   1.000
_cell.length_c   1.000
_cell.angle_alpha   90.00
_cell.angle_beta   90.00
_cell.angle_gamma   90.00
#
_symmetry.space_group_name_H-M   'P 1'
#
loop_
_entity.id
_entity.type
_entity.pdbx_description
1 polymer ?
#
loop_
_entity_poly.entity_id
_entity_poly.type
_entity_poly.pdbx_seq_one_letter_code
_entity_poly.pdbx_strand_id
1 'polypeptide(L)'
;CHCVDCRKKIGGIISIIQLRENAVDIDKSKLGTYEHSGGSGNKIKKFFCKKCAAPILTYVSKWDKFYLYAGMLDDVSILKSAYNIFYEDSHFPFMEISERELKT
;
A
#
# COMPACT_ATOMS: atom_id res chain seq x y z
N CYS A 1 5.18 3.42 2.00
CA CYS A 1 5.12 3.08 3.42
C CYS A 1 6.26 2.16 3.82
N HIS A 2 7.00 2.55 4.86
CA HIS A 2 8.17 1.82 5.36
C HIS A 2 7.87 1.04 6.65
N CYS A 3 6.62 0.97 7.08
CA CYS A 3 6.30 0.35 8.36
C CYS A 3 6.68 -1.14 8.40
N VAL A 4 6.83 -1.67 9.61
CA VAL A 4 7.24 -3.06 9.82
C VAL A 4 6.28 -4.04 9.15
N ASP A 5 4.97 -3.80 9.24
CA ASP A 5 3.98 -4.67 8.62
C ASP A 5 4.12 -4.72 7.09
N CYS A 6 4.25 -3.55 6.45
CA CYS A 6 4.45 -3.47 5.01
C CYS A 6 5.75 -4.15 4.60
N ARG A 7 6.84 -3.87 5.32
CA ARG A 7 8.14 -4.46 5.04
C ARG A 7 8.11 -5.99 5.10
N LYS A 8 7.49 -6.55 6.13
CA LYS A 8 7.44 -8.01 6.31
C LYS A 8 6.50 -8.69 5.34
N LYS A 9 5.40 -8.05 4.97
CA LYS A 9 4.40 -8.65 4.07
C LYS A 9 4.80 -8.59 2.60
N ILE A 10 5.53 -7.57 2.20
CA ILE A 10 5.89 -7.34 0.79
C ILE A 10 7.38 -7.55 0.55
N GLY A 11 8.18 -7.55 1.60
CA GLY A 11 9.63 -7.70 1.49
C GLY A 11 10.38 -6.38 1.31
N GLY A 12 9.72 -5.26 1.43
CA GLY A 12 10.34 -3.95 1.24
C GLY A 12 9.38 -2.81 1.47
N ILE A 13 9.57 -1.75 0.71
CA ILE A 13 8.69 -0.59 0.73
C ILE A 13 7.47 -0.86 -0.13
N ILE A 14 6.31 -0.41 0.31
CA ILE A 14 5.14 -0.39 -0.57
C ILE A 14 4.89 1.03 -1.08
N SER A 15 4.50 1.11 -2.34
CA SER A 15 4.03 2.36 -2.94
C SER A 15 2.54 2.23 -3.19
N ILE A 16 1.75 3.09 -2.57
CA ILE A 16 0.29 3.03 -2.62
C ILE A 16 -0.32 4.36 -3.03
N ILE A 17 -1.49 4.28 -3.64
CA ILE A 17 -2.27 5.44 -4.09
C ILE A 17 -3.64 5.36 -3.43
N GLN A 18 -4.06 6.44 -2.77
CA GLN A 18 -5.41 6.52 -2.26
C GLN A 18 -6.39 6.68 -3.41
N LEU A 19 -7.40 5.83 -3.45
CA LEU A 19 -8.43 5.84 -4.49
C LEU A 19 -9.72 6.47 -3.99
N ARG A 20 -10.47 7.05 -4.92
CA ARG A 20 -11.87 7.41 -4.68
C ARG A 20 -12.70 6.13 -4.71
N GLU A 21 -13.81 6.13 -3.99
CA GLU A 21 -14.68 4.98 -3.74
C GLU A 21 -15.08 4.18 -4.99
N ASN A 22 -15.29 4.84 -6.12
CA ASN A 22 -15.74 4.22 -7.37
C ASN A 22 -14.66 4.17 -8.47
N ALA A 23 -13.40 4.35 -8.11
CA ALA A 23 -12.31 4.44 -9.09
C ALA A 23 -11.72 3.09 -9.48
N VAL A 24 -12.21 1.99 -8.91
CA VAL A 24 -11.64 0.66 -9.15
C VAL A 24 -12.67 -0.23 -9.84
N ASP A 25 -12.38 -0.59 -11.07
CA ASP A 25 -13.12 -1.59 -11.81
C ASP A 25 -12.29 -2.88 -11.87
N ILE A 26 -12.50 -3.75 -10.91
CA ILE A 26 -11.78 -5.01 -10.80
C ILE A 26 -12.78 -6.14 -10.64
N ASP A 27 -12.56 -7.21 -11.37
CA ASP A 27 -13.31 -8.45 -11.19
C ASP A 27 -12.91 -9.10 -9.86
N LYS A 28 -13.72 -8.87 -8.83
CA LYS A 28 -13.47 -9.36 -7.47
C LYS A 28 -13.43 -10.88 -7.38
N SER A 29 -14.03 -11.61 -8.34
CA SER A 29 -13.97 -13.07 -8.35
C SER A 29 -12.57 -13.62 -8.54
N LYS A 30 -11.68 -12.82 -9.11
CA LYS A 30 -10.26 -13.16 -9.34
C LYS A 30 -9.35 -12.79 -8.17
N LEU A 31 -9.90 -12.17 -7.14
CA LEU A 31 -9.14 -11.68 -5.99
C LEU A 31 -9.31 -12.57 -4.77
N GLY A 32 -8.19 -12.89 -4.13
CA GLY A 32 -8.15 -13.41 -2.78
C GLY A 32 -8.14 -12.26 -1.78
N THR A 33 -8.54 -12.54 -0.55
CA THR A 33 -8.57 -11.54 0.52
C THR A 33 -7.92 -12.07 1.78
N TYR A 34 -7.31 -11.15 2.52
CA TYR A 34 -6.71 -11.41 3.82
C TYR A 34 -7.00 -10.23 4.74
N GLU A 35 -7.53 -10.50 5.92
CA GLU A 35 -7.81 -9.49 6.93
C GLU A 35 -6.83 -9.58 8.09
N HIS A 36 -6.36 -8.43 8.55
CA HIS A 36 -5.50 -8.34 9.73
C HIS A 36 -5.68 -7.00 10.42
N SER A 37 -5.18 -6.90 11.65
CA SER A 37 -5.07 -5.61 12.34
C SER A 37 -3.72 -5.00 11.99
N GLY A 38 -3.73 -3.75 11.55
CA GLY A 38 -2.50 -2.98 11.35
C GLY A 38 -1.87 -2.57 12.68
N GLY A 39 -0.65 -2.01 12.63
CA GLY A 39 0.07 -1.56 13.81
C GLY A 39 -0.66 -0.52 14.65
N SER A 40 -1.62 0.20 14.06
CA SER A 40 -2.49 1.15 14.76
C SER A 40 -3.76 0.53 15.34
N GLY A 41 -3.94 -0.80 15.23
CA GLY A 41 -5.15 -1.49 15.63
C GLY A 41 -6.30 -1.43 14.62
N ASN A 42 -6.10 -0.78 13.48
CA ASN A 42 -7.11 -0.69 12.43
C ASN A 42 -7.28 -2.03 11.72
N LYS A 43 -8.52 -2.34 11.38
CA LYS A 43 -8.79 -3.48 10.50
C LYS A 43 -8.41 -3.15 9.08
N ILE A 44 -7.61 -4.02 8.50
CA ILE A 44 -7.09 -3.87 7.14
C ILE A 44 -7.46 -5.13 6.37
N LYS A 45 -8.03 -4.93 5.18
CA LYS A 45 -8.33 -6.01 4.25
C LYS A 45 -7.46 -5.86 3.01
N LYS A 46 -6.66 -6.88 2.74
CA LYS A 46 -5.79 -6.91 1.58
C LYS A 46 -6.38 -7.78 0.49
N PHE A 47 -6.28 -7.30 -0.73
CA PHE A 47 -6.73 -8.00 -1.93
C PHE A 47 -5.52 -8.36 -2.77
N PHE A 48 -5.46 -9.59 -3.20
CA PHE A 48 -4.36 -10.09 -4.02
C PHE A 48 -4.89 -10.94 -5.17
N CYS A 49 -4.07 -11.14 -6.20
CA CYS A 49 -4.42 -12.00 -7.31
C CYS A 49 -4.40 -13.47 -6.87
N LYS A 50 -5.50 -14.20 -7.07
CA LYS A 50 -5.55 -15.64 -6.75
C LYS A 50 -4.59 -16.48 -7.56
N LYS A 51 -4.21 -16.01 -8.75
CA LYS A 51 -3.35 -16.76 -9.67
C LYS A 51 -1.86 -16.63 -9.32
N CYS A 52 -1.40 -15.43 -8.97
CA CYS A 52 0.03 -15.18 -8.75
C CYS A 52 0.36 -14.55 -7.40
N ALA A 53 -0.64 -14.33 -6.56
CA ALA A 53 -0.53 -13.71 -5.24
C ALA A 53 -0.05 -12.24 -5.27
N ALA A 54 -0.02 -11.59 -6.43
CA ALA A 54 0.38 -10.19 -6.52
C ALA A 54 -0.55 -9.31 -5.67
N PRO A 55 0.00 -8.43 -4.81
CA PRO A 55 -0.82 -7.51 -4.03
C PRO A 55 -1.43 -6.44 -4.94
N ILE A 56 -2.70 -6.16 -4.78
CA ILE A 56 -3.44 -5.25 -5.67
C ILE A 56 -4.01 -4.07 -4.92
N LEU A 57 -4.81 -4.31 -3.89
CA LEU A 57 -5.52 -3.29 -3.14
C LEU A 57 -5.41 -3.52 -1.65
N THR A 58 -5.53 -2.44 -0.91
CA THR A 58 -5.72 -2.48 0.54
C THR A 58 -6.92 -1.61 0.90
N TYR A 59 -7.80 -2.14 1.74
CA TYR A 59 -8.91 -1.38 2.33
C TYR A 59 -8.62 -1.15 3.81
N VAL A 60 -8.72 0.11 4.24
CA VAL A 60 -8.54 0.49 5.65
C VAL A 60 -9.89 0.93 6.20
N SER A 61 -10.47 0.11 7.08
CA SER A 61 -11.84 0.30 7.57
C SER A 61 -12.03 1.60 8.35
N LYS A 62 -11.05 2.02 9.13
CA LYS A 62 -11.11 3.25 9.94
C LYS A 62 -11.40 4.49 9.10
N TRP A 63 -10.84 4.55 7.90
CA TRP A 63 -10.99 5.70 7.00
C TRP A 63 -11.94 5.43 5.84
N ASP A 64 -12.44 4.20 5.73
CA ASP A 64 -13.26 3.77 4.60
C ASP A 64 -12.60 4.13 3.26
N LYS A 65 -11.33 3.76 3.13
CA LYS A 65 -10.52 4.12 1.96
C LYS A 65 -9.85 2.89 1.37
N PHE A 66 -9.82 2.88 0.03
CA PHE A 66 -9.04 1.93 -0.74
C PHE A 66 -7.72 2.56 -1.17
N TYR A 67 -6.68 1.75 -1.16
CA TYR A 67 -5.35 2.12 -1.63
C TYR A 67 -4.90 1.10 -2.67
N LEU A 68 -4.57 1.57 -3.87
CA LEU A 68 -4.03 0.74 -4.94
C LEU A 68 -2.51 0.65 -4.79
N TYR A 69 -1.96 -0.54 -4.95
CA TYR A 69 -0.51 -0.66 -5.10
C TYR A 69 -0.10 0.01 -6.41
N ALA A 70 0.80 0.99 -6.33
CA ALA A 70 1.13 1.87 -7.45
C ALA A 70 1.69 1.12 -8.67
N GLY A 71 2.38 0.00 -8.43
CA GLY A 71 2.91 -0.84 -9.49
C GLY A 71 1.85 -1.53 -10.35
N MET A 72 0.58 -1.51 -9.93
CA MET A 72 -0.52 -2.05 -10.74
C MET A 72 -0.91 -1.14 -11.89
N LEU A 73 -0.51 0.12 -11.86
CA LEU A 73 -0.77 1.03 -12.98
C LEU A 73 0.05 0.63 -14.20
N ASP A 74 -0.58 0.61 -15.36
CA ASP A 74 0.12 0.38 -16.62
C ASP A 74 1.03 1.55 -16.96
N ASP A 75 0.60 2.77 -16.67
CA ASP A 75 1.38 3.99 -16.87
C ASP A 75 1.67 4.66 -15.53
N VAL A 76 2.88 4.48 -15.03
CA VAL A 76 3.33 5.07 -13.78
C VAL A 76 3.82 6.52 -13.94
N SER A 77 3.94 7.02 -15.16
CA SER A 77 4.42 8.38 -15.42
C SER A 77 3.50 9.48 -14.88
N ILE A 78 2.25 9.13 -14.58
CA ILE A 78 1.29 10.04 -13.95
C ILE A 78 1.63 10.32 -12.48
N LEU A 79 2.45 9.48 -11.86
CA LEU A 79 2.84 9.62 -10.46
C LEU A 79 4.07 10.52 -10.37
N LYS A 80 3.85 11.79 -10.10
CA LYS A 80 4.89 12.83 -10.15
C LYS A 80 5.54 13.12 -8.82
N SER A 81 4.86 12.83 -7.73
CA SER A 81 5.37 13.10 -6.39
C SER A 81 4.81 12.09 -5.39
N ALA A 82 5.56 11.85 -4.36
CA ALA A 82 5.15 10.99 -3.26
C ALA A 82 5.80 11.50 -1.98
N TYR A 83 5.23 11.12 -0.85
CA TYR A 83 5.90 11.29 0.44
C TYR A 83 5.96 9.94 1.15
N ASN A 84 6.89 9.82 2.07
CA ASN A 84 7.19 8.58 2.76
C ASN A 84 6.66 8.63 4.18
N ILE A 85 5.97 7.58 4.59
CA ILE A 85 5.42 7.44 5.94
C ILE A 85 6.13 6.31 6.67
N PHE A 86 6.21 6.42 8.00
CA PHE A 86 6.89 5.45 8.86
C PHE A 86 8.35 5.20 8.47
N TYR A 87 9.00 6.21 7.89
CA TYR A 87 10.38 6.10 7.44
C TYR A 87 11.36 6.03 8.60
N GLU A 88 11.24 6.93 9.58
CA GLU A 88 12.24 7.08 10.64
C GLU A 88 12.41 5.83 11.48
N ASP A 89 11.31 5.13 11.77
CA ASP A 89 11.32 3.99 12.70
C ASP A 89 11.63 2.65 12.02
N SER A 90 11.47 2.55 10.73
CA SER A 90 11.40 1.23 10.08
C SER A 90 12.11 1.12 8.74
N HIS A 91 12.68 2.20 8.22
CA HIS A 91 13.33 2.18 6.92
C HIS A 91 14.60 1.31 6.90
N PHE A 92 14.97 0.85 5.72
CA PHE A 92 16.24 0.17 5.53
C PHE A 92 17.41 1.16 5.66
N PRO A 93 18.49 0.81 6.37
CA PRO A 93 19.61 1.74 6.60
C PRO A 93 20.32 2.23 5.33
N PHE A 94 20.22 1.48 4.23
CA PHE A 94 20.84 1.87 2.96
C PHE A 94 20.02 2.88 2.16
N MET A 95 18.83 3.25 2.64
CA MET A 95 17.93 4.17 1.94
C MET A 95 18.04 5.57 2.53
N GLU A 96 18.26 6.56 1.66
CA GLU A 96 18.24 7.96 2.03
C GLU A 96 17.11 8.66 1.29
N ILE A 97 16.31 9.43 2.03
CA ILE A 97 15.16 10.14 1.49
C ILE A 97 15.20 11.58 1.98
N SER A 98 14.91 12.53 1.09
CA SER A 98 14.83 13.95 1.43
C SER A 98 13.76 14.18 2.52
N GLU A 99 14.04 15.04 3.49
CA GLU A 99 13.11 15.39 4.56
C GLU A 99 11.76 15.87 4.05
N ARG A 100 11.74 16.61 2.94
CA ARG A 100 10.49 17.09 2.32
C ARG A 100 9.60 15.97 1.79
N GLU A 101 10.14 14.78 1.59
CA GLU A 101 9.43 13.60 1.13
C GLU A 101 8.96 12.73 2.29
N LEU A 102 9.26 13.13 3.52
CA LEU A 102 8.86 12.41 4.72
C LEU A 102 7.55 12.95 5.28
N LYS A 103 6.70 12.04 5.71
CA LYS A 103 5.51 12.35 6.49
C LYS A 103 5.44 11.38 7.67
N THR A 104 5.53 11.95 8.83
CA THR A 104 5.42 11.22 10.09
C THR A 104 3.98 11.03 10.52
#